data_f84d9a7c9a606802f180dff4ec43b7cb
#
_entry.id   f84d9a7c9a606802f180dff4ec43b7cb
#
_cell.length_a   1.000
_cell.length_b   1.000
_cell.length_c   1.000
_cell.angle_alpha   90.00
_cell.angle_beta   90.00
_cell.angle_gamma   90.00
#
_symmetry.space_group_name_H-M   'P 1'
#
loop_
_entity.id
_entity.type
_entity.pdbx_description
1 polymer ?
#
loop_
_entity_poly.entity_id
_entity_poly.type
_entity_poly.pdbx_seq_one_letter_code
_entity_poly.pdbx_strand_id
1 'polypeptide(L)' 'MFVLLAGGLLVIILAVVIAVVSSVVSAIAATQDIED' A
#
# COMPACT_ATOMS: atom_id res chain seq x y z
N MET A 1 -6.74 -6.53 25.67
CA MET A 1 -5.33 -6.69 25.36
C MET A 1 -5.14 -7.24 23.97
N PHE A 2 -5.71 -8.42 23.74
CA PHE A 2 -5.62 -9.01 22.42
C PHE A 2 -6.19 -8.10 21.34
N VAL A 3 -7.27 -7.42 21.65
CA VAL A 3 -7.92 -6.54 20.68
C VAL A 3 -6.98 -5.42 20.26
N LEU A 4 -6.24 -4.89 21.21
CA LEU A 4 -5.29 -3.82 20.90
C LEU A 4 -4.16 -4.33 20.02
N LEU A 5 -3.64 -5.50 20.33
CA LEU A 5 -2.57 -6.08 19.51
C LEU A 5 -3.07 -6.45 18.13
N ALA A 6 -4.24 -7.05 18.06
CA ALA A 6 -4.80 -7.45 16.77
C ALA A 6 -5.11 -6.24 15.90
N GLY A 7 -5.65 -5.19 16.50
CA GLY A 7 -5.96 -3.97 15.78
C GLY A 7 -4.71 -3.31 15.24
N GLY A 8 -3.66 -3.26 16.05
CA GLY A 8 -2.40 -2.70 15.60
C GLY A 8 -1.80 -3.47 14.45
N LEU A 9 -1.85 -4.78 14.53
CA LEU A 9 -1.33 -5.62 13.46
C LEU A 9 -2.10 -5.40 12.16
N LEU A 10 -3.41 -5.34 12.26
CA LEU A 10 -4.24 -5.09 11.09
C LEU A 10 -3.92 -3.75 10.45
N VAL A 11 -3.73 -2.73 11.26
CA VAL A 11 -3.42 -1.41 10.75
C VAL A 11 -2.08 -1.43 10.02
N ILE A 12 -1.10 -2.12 10.58
CA ILE A 12 0.21 -2.21 9.94
C ILE A 12 0.11 -2.92 8.61
N ILE A 13 -0.62 -4.02 8.56
CA ILE A 13 -0.78 -4.77 7.31
C ILE A 13 -1.48 -3.90 6.27
N LEU A 14 -2.52 -3.20 6.66
CA LEU A 14 -3.22 -2.32 5.75
C LEU A 14 -2.31 -1.21 5.23
N ALA A 15 -1.51 -0.64 6.11
CA ALA A 15 -0.60 0.41 5.71
C ALA A 15 0.42 -0.09 4.70
N VAL A 16 0.94 -1.29 4.91
CA VAL A 16 1.90 -1.87 3.98
C VAL A 16 1.26 -2.13 2.62
N VAL A 17 0.06 -2.67 2.62
CA VAL A 17 -0.65 -2.94 1.37
C VAL A 17 -0.89 -1.66 0.60
N ILE A 18 -1.35 -0.62 1.28
CA ILE A 18 -1.59 0.66 0.63
C ILE A 18 -0.30 1.24 0.09
N ALA A 19 0.78 1.12 0.85
CA ALA A 19 2.08 1.64 0.42
C ALA A 19 2.55 0.95 -0.85
N VAL A 20 2.41 -0.37 -0.91
CA VAL A 20 2.84 -1.14 -2.08
C VAL A 20 2.00 -0.76 -3.30
N VAL A 21 0.70 -0.69 -3.13
CA VAL A 21 -0.20 -0.33 -4.23
C VAL A 21 0.10 1.07 -4.72
N SER A 22 0.29 2.01 -3.81
CA SER A 22 0.60 3.38 -4.18
C SER A 22 1.91 3.46 -4.94
N SER A 23 2.88 2.68 -4.52
CA SER A 23 4.18 2.65 -5.18
C SER A 23 4.06 2.16 -6.61
N VAL A 24 3.26 1.12 -6.82
CA VAL A 24 3.05 0.57 -8.16
C VAL A 24 2.34 1.58 -9.05
N VAL A 25 1.33 2.22 -8.51
CA VAL A 25 0.57 3.22 -9.28
C VAL A 25 1.48 4.38 -9.67
N SER A 26 2.32 4.83 -8.75
CA SER A 26 3.25 5.91 -9.04
C SER A 26 4.22 5.52 -10.14
N ALA A 27 4.70 4.29 -10.11
CA ALA A 27 5.62 3.81 -11.13
C ALA A 27 4.95 3.79 -12.50
N ILE A 28 3.72 3.35 -12.57
CA ILE A 28 2.99 3.32 -13.82
C ILE A 28 2.74 4.74 -14.32
N ALA A 29 2.38 5.64 -13.43
CA ALA A 29 2.13 7.02 -13.80
C ALA A 29 3.38 7.70 -14.32
N ALA A 30 4.53 7.32 -13.79
CA ALA A 30 5.79 7.90 -14.22
C ALA A 30 6.17 7.46 -15.62
N THR A 31 5.68 6.31 -16.06
CA THR A 31 6.02 5.79 -17.36
C THR A 31 4.84 5.80 -18.32
N GLN A 32 3.83 6.56 -18.01
CA GLN A 32 2.63 6.57 -18.84
C GLN A 32 2.86 7.16 -20.23
N ASP A 33 3.90 7.91 -20.40
CA ASP A 33 4.20 8.50 -21.70
C ASP A 33 4.58 7.45 -22.74
N ILE A 34 4.72 6.25 -22.34
CA ILE A 34 4.99 5.19 -23.25
C ILE A 34 3.85 4.90 -24.16
N GLU A 35 2.94 4.93 -24.01
CA GLU A 35 2.00 4.66 -24.75
C GLU A 35 1.66 3.85 -25.45
N ASP A 36 1.22 3.49 -25.70
CA ASP A 36 0.91 2.77 -26.41
C ASP A 36 0.43 2.73 -27.04
#